data_a896c52fc9392feaf97836619ffa2d0e
#
_entry.id   a896c52fc9392feaf97836619ffa2d0e
#
_cell.length_a   1.000
_cell.length_b   1.000
_cell.length_c   1.000
_cell.angle_alpha   90.00
_cell.angle_beta   90.00
_cell.angle_gamma   90.00
#
_symmetry.space_group_name_H-M   'P 1'
#
loop_
_entity.id
_entity.type
_entity.pdbx_description
1 polymer ?
#
loop_
_entity_poly.entity_id
_entity_poly.type
_entity_poly.pdbx_seq_one_letter_code
_entity_poly.pdbx_strand_id
1 'polypeptide(L)'
;MIFTRCGAVLFLYLITLLLRAQNISVFTSVAPTTQTQGLVLPPTHDFQLLAQFGDTLADGSTLKTSPDFTAFVPKNERSDLGFLSLNHEIPDLQGGVTVFDLAFDKVNQIWEIGHGLPIDFSAAGGISKPCSGGITPWGTVISGEEVIQTTDLDSNGYYDAGWLVETRSSDRKFIQKIWKAGNAIHENCVVAADLKTVYWGADDFSYGYIFKYQAAQKRQLATGKLFVLVRDSPNASTATWVQVPNGTQAQCNNVNTFCQQVGAWNFSGIEDVEIGPYGQIYFATKYSGRIWRFKDKGPTVSDLNIFVENTQYPIQTADGIQWAAWGIGADNLAFDNANNLWVLQDGDNNHIWMVKPTHTAAQPKIELFATTPFGAEPTGISFTPNKRFMFLSFQHPSTNNTATIYDVTGKCVVFDRGTTIVVARKEFLGMSINDCPKPEPIPDLISFDFQLFPNPSATGKATLSSDLFQLGKSVDIAVFDPTGAICYTSKAVSNGKQVCLDFQPKAKGTYLIRVRLDGKMGVSTLIVR
;
A
#
# COMPACT_ATOMS: atom_id res chain seq x y z
N MET A 1 46.51 -14.36 -33.86
CA MET A 1 45.19 -14.99 -33.60
C MET A 1 44.86 -14.97 -32.11
N ILE A 2 45.01 -13.83 -31.41
CA ILE A 2 44.80 -13.68 -29.94
C ILE A 2 43.86 -12.49 -29.58
N PHE A 3 43.36 -11.75 -30.56
CA PHE A 3 42.58 -10.53 -30.28
C PHE A 3 41.05 -10.70 -30.29
N THR A 4 40.50 -11.89 -30.57
CA THR A 4 39.06 -12.08 -30.70
C THR A 4 38.36 -12.69 -29.47
N ARG A 5 39.10 -13.06 -28.42
CA ARG A 5 38.46 -13.64 -27.19
C ARG A 5 38.19 -12.64 -26.07
N CYS A 6 38.87 -11.48 -26.01
CA CYS A 6 38.60 -10.49 -24.97
C CYS A 6 37.34 -9.65 -25.20
N GLY A 7 36.94 -9.42 -26.45
CA GLY A 7 35.75 -8.62 -26.76
C GLY A 7 34.42 -9.30 -26.38
N ALA A 8 34.32 -10.62 -26.53
CA ALA A 8 33.11 -11.35 -26.23
C ALA A 8 32.83 -11.49 -24.72
N VAL A 9 33.88 -11.58 -23.90
CA VAL A 9 33.74 -11.66 -22.43
C VAL A 9 33.33 -10.30 -21.85
N LEU A 10 33.87 -9.19 -22.38
CA LEU A 10 33.50 -7.84 -21.95
C LEU A 10 32.05 -7.50 -22.35
N PHE A 11 31.60 -7.95 -23.52
CA PHE A 11 30.22 -7.76 -23.99
C PHE A 11 29.20 -8.58 -23.18
N LEU A 12 29.53 -9.83 -22.79
CA LEU A 12 28.71 -10.62 -21.88
C LEU A 12 28.64 -9.99 -20.46
N TYR A 13 29.73 -9.42 -19.96
CA TYR A 13 29.74 -8.75 -18.66
C TYR A 13 28.92 -7.45 -18.67
N LEU A 14 28.96 -6.67 -19.76
CA LEU A 14 28.07 -5.50 -19.91
C LEU A 14 26.59 -5.88 -20.03
N ILE A 15 26.26 -6.95 -20.75
CA ILE A 15 24.88 -7.45 -20.87
C ILE A 15 24.37 -7.97 -19.52
N THR A 16 25.21 -8.64 -18.72
CA THR A 16 24.82 -9.10 -17.37
C THR A 16 24.69 -7.94 -16.38
N LEU A 17 25.45 -6.85 -16.53
CA LEU A 17 25.30 -5.63 -15.75
C LEU A 17 24.00 -4.87 -16.12
N LEU A 18 23.66 -4.80 -17.40
CA LEU A 18 22.40 -4.20 -17.87
C LEU A 18 21.16 -5.00 -17.45
N LEU A 19 21.25 -6.33 -17.38
CA LEU A 19 20.17 -7.17 -16.87
C LEU A 19 19.95 -7.08 -15.35
N ARG A 20 20.98 -6.68 -14.58
CA ARG A 20 20.83 -6.45 -13.14
C ARG A 20 20.22 -5.09 -12.79
N ALA A 21 20.19 -4.14 -13.73
CA ALA A 21 19.64 -2.79 -13.52
C ALA A 21 18.10 -2.71 -13.57
N GLN A 22 17.40 -3.85 -13.70
CA GLN A 22 15.95 -3.88 -13.93
C GLN A 22 15.12 -4.22 -12.67
N ASN A 23 15.71 -4.22 -11.48
CA ASN A 23 15.01 -4.59 -10.25
C ASN A 23 14.68 -3.35 -9.42
N ILE A 24 13.48 -3.32 -8.83
CA ILE A 24 13.05 -2.29 -7.87
C ILE A 24 14.01 -2.14 -6.68
N SER A 25 14.77 -3.17 -6.33
CA SER A 25 15.69 -3.19 -5.20
C SER A 25 17.04 -2.49 -5.43
N VAL A 26 17.21 -1.79 -6.56
CA VAL A 26 18.45 -1.04 -6.86
C VAL A 26 18.25 0.43 -6.52
N PHE A 27 18.64 0.81 -5.31
CA PHE A 27 18.54 2.18 -4.81
C PHE A 27 19.62 2.47 -3.75
N THR A 28 19.77 3.74 -3.40
CA THR A 28 20.46 4.20 -2.20
C THR A 28 19.42 4.52 -1.15
N SER A 29 19.62 4.11 0.09
CA SER A 29 18.66 4.34 1.18
C SER A 29 18.30 5.82 1.31
N VAL A 30 17.03 6.10 1.58
CA VAL A 30 16.62 7.43 2.04
C VAL A 30 17.24 7.73 3.41
N ALA A 31 17.39 9.00 3.74
CA ALA A 31 17.82 9.39 5.09
C ALA A 31 16.74 8.99 6.11
N PRO A 32 17.12 8.48 7.30
CA PRO A 32 16.16 8.13 8.33
C PRO A 32 15.54 9.41 8.91
N THR A 33 14.28 9.63 8.63
CA THR A 33 13.51 10.78 9.08
C THR A 33 12.21 10.33 9.72
N THR A 34 11.64 11.15 10.57
CA THR A 34 10.26 10.99 10.98
C THR A 34 9.33 11.20 9.78
N GLN A 35 8.11 10.69 9.87
CA GLN A 35 7.08 10.91 8.86
C GLN A 35 6.90 12.42 8.57
N THR A 36 6.69 12.74 7.29
CA THR A 36 6.34 14.07 6.79
C THR A 36 4.94 14.03 6.19
N GLN A 37 4.43 15.14 5.67
CA GLN A 37 3.11 15.13 5.01
C GLN A 37 3.10 14.41 3.65
N GLY A 38 4.27 14.06 3.10
CA GLY A 38 4.42 13.39 1.82
C GLY A 38 5.17 12.07 1.93
N LEU A 39 5.12 11.29 0.85
CA LEU A 39 5.90 10.07 0.70
C LEU A 39 7.35 10.40 0.33
N VAL A 40 8.30 9.85 1.08
CA VAL A 40 9.75 9.98 0.79
C VAL A 40 10.23 8.69 0.15
N LEU A 41 10.68 8.79 -1.11
CA LEU A 41 11.24 7.68 -1.90
C LEU A 41 12.69 7.96 -2.30
N PRO A 42 13.48 6.93 -2.66
CA PRO A 42 14.79 7.14 -3.27
C PRO A 42 14.66 7.96 -4.56
N PRO A 43 15.60 8.84 -4.90
CA PRO A 43 15.53 9.68 -6.10
C PRO A 43 15.37 8.92 -7.42
N THR A 44 15.69 7.63 -7.42
CA THR A 44 15.55 6.71 -8.57
C THR A 44 14.16 6.14 -8.74
N HIS A 45 13.27 6.33 -7.77
CA HIS A 45 11.91 5.78 -7.76
C HIS A 45 10.87 6.88 -7.81
N ASP A 46 9.68 6.51 -8.23
CA ASP A 46 8.51 7.37 -8.23
C ASP A 46 7.25 6.52 -8.05
N PHE A 47 6.10 7.18 -7.93
CA PHE A 47 4.83 6.50 -7.71
C PHE A 47 3.74 7.01 -8.64
N GLN A 48 2.71 6.17 -8.84
CA GLN A 48 1.45 6.55 -9.47
C GLN A 48 0.31 6.28 -8.49
N LEU A 49 -0.59 7.24 -8.35
CA LEU A 49 -1.84 7.06 -7.62
C LEU A 49 -2.78 6.15 -8.40
N LEU A 50 -3.26 5.10 -7.76
CA LEU A 50 -4.24 4.18 -8.34
C LEU A 50 -5.66 4.45 -7.83
N ALA A 51 -5.86 4.53 -6.51
CA ALA A 51 -7.17 4.74 -5.91
C ALA A 51 -7.06 5.45 -4.56
N GLN A 52 -8.10 6.18 -4.19
CA GLN A 52 -8.24 6.81 -2.87
C GLN A 52 -9.63 6.56 -2.29
N PHE A 53 -9.72 6.50 -0.97
CA PHE A 53 -11.01 6.49 -0.26
C PHE A 53 -11.92 7.60 -0.79
N GLY A 54 -13.15 7.24 -1.13
CA GLY A 54 -14.13 8.17 -1.69
C GLY A 54 -14.23 8.17 -3.21
N ASP A 55 -13.35 7.47 -3.93
CA ASP A 55 -13.45 7.32 -5.39
C ASP A 55 -14.75 6.58 -5.75
N THR A 56 -15.39 7.02 -6.83
CA THR A 56 -16.63 6.39 -7.33
C THR A 56 -16.31 5.10 -8.07
N LEU A 57 -16.97 4.01 -7.69
CA LEU A 57 -16.85 2.70 -8.33
C LEU A 57 -17.83 2.55 -9.51
N ALA A 58 -17.67 1.48 -10.29
CA ALA A 58 -18.47 1.23 -11.52
C ALA A 58 -19.96 1.03 -11.26
N ASP A 59 -20.33 0.52 -10.10
CA ASP A 59 -21.73 0.34 -9.68
C ASP A 59 -22.35 1.60 -9.05
N GLY A 60 -21.60 2.70 -9.00
CA GLY A 60 -22.02 3.96 -8.38
C GLY A 60 -21.79 4.00 -6.87
N SER A 61 -21.30 2.94 -6.26
CA SER A 61 -20.87 2.95 -4.85
C SER A 61 -19.55 3.70 -4.70
N THR A 62 -19.13 3.88 -3.44
CA THR A 62 -17.90 4.59 -3.10
C THR A 62 -16.85 3.61 -2.57
N LEU A 63 -15.59 3.78 -3.02
CA LEU A 63 -14.46 3.02 -2.47
C LEU A 63 -14.38 3.23 -0.96
N LYS A 64 -14.35 2.13 -0.23
CA LYS A 64 -14.31 2.14 1.24
C LYS A 64 -12.97 2.65 1.77
N THR A 65 -12.96 3.06 3.03
CA THR A 65 -11.77 3.44 3.78
C THR A 65 -10.93 2.24 4.19
N SER A 66 -9.85 2.50 4.91
CA SER A 66 -8.95 1.50 5.52
C SER A 66 -8.47 0.46 4.50
N PRO A 67 -7.80 0.90 3.41
CA PRO A 67 -7.21 -0.05 2.48
C PRO A 67 -6.08 -0.82 3.17
N ASP A 68 -6.12 -2.14 3.09
CA ASP A 68 -5.08 -3.01 3.60
C ASP A 68 -4.50 -3.87 2.48
N PHE A 69 -4.61 -5.21 2.52
CA PHE A 69 -3.96 -6.05 1.53
C PHE A 69 -4.20 -5.56 0.10
N THR A 70 -3.12 -5.20 -0.54
CA THR A 70 -3.08 -4.60 -1.88
C THR A 70 -2.48 -5.61 -2.85
N ALA A 71 -3.31 -6.51 -3.37
CA ALA A 71 -2.88 -7.65 -4.16
C ALA A 71 -2.93 -7.37 -5.66
N PHE A 72 -1.77 -7.38 -6.32
CA PHE A 72 -1.72 -7.50 -7.78
C PHE A 72 -1.88 -8.96 -8.19
N VAL A 73 -3.03 -9.35 -8.71
CA VAL A 73 -3.34 -10.70 -9.19
C VAL A 73 -3.09 -10.76 -10.69
N PRO A 74 -2.00 -11.38 -11.17
CA PRO A 74 -1.64 -11.37 -12.58
C PRO A 74 -2.63 -12.19 -13.42
N LYS A 75 -3.04 -11.67 -14.57
CA LYS A 75 -3.81 -12.43 -15.56
C LYS A 75 -2.85 -13.24 -16.44
N ASN A 76 -2.95 -14.56 -16.37
CA ASN A 76 -2.08 -15.50 -17.11
C ASN A 76 -0.58 -15.23 -16.86
N GLU A 77 -0.20 -15.01 -15.58
CA GLU A 77 1.19 -14.75 -15.15
C GLU A 77 1.83 -13.50 -15.78
N ARG A 78 1.04 -12.63 -16.38
CA ARG A 78 1.53 -11.39 -17.00
C ARG A 78 1.89 -10.36 -15.97
N SER A 79 2.98 -9.61 -16.24
CA SER A 79 3.43 -8.48 -15.40
C SER A 79 2.84 -7.13 -15.82
N ASP A 80 2.08 -7.09 -16.90
CA ASP A 80 1.51 -5.88 -17.48
C ASP A 80 -0.02 -5.92 -17.58
N LEU A 81 -0.64 -6.96 -17.02
CA LEU A 81 -2.09 -7.13 -17.03
C LEU A 81 -2.53 -7.97 -15.84
N GLY A 82 -3.51 -7.51 -15.09
CA GLY A 82 -4.01 -8.21 -13.92
C GLY A 82 -5.21 -7.54 -13.28
N PHE A 83 -5.42 -7.88 -12.03
CA PHE A 83 -6.41 -7.28 -11.16
C PHE A 83 -5.71 -6.70 -9.94
N LEU A 84 -6.21 -5.58 -9.42
CA LEU A 84 -5.87 -5.09 -8.10
C LEU A 84 -7.02 -5.46 -7.16
N SER A 85 -6.75 -6.35 -6.21
CA SER A 85 -7.68 -6.71 -5.15
C SER A 85 -7.29 -5.95 -3.90
N LEU A 86 -8.20 -5.15 -3.37
CA LEU A 86 -7.96 -4.23 -2.27
C LEU A 86 -8.88 -4.57 -1.11
N ASN A 87 -8.33 -4.99 0.02
CA ASN A 87 -9.07 -5.23 1.25
C ASN A 87 -9.43 -3.91 1.92
N HIS A 88 -10.57 -3.88 2.61
CA HIS A 88 -11.03 -2.75 3.42
C HIS A 88 -11.27 -3.23 4.85
N GLU A 89 -10.35 -2.94 5.73
CA GLU A 89 -10.33 -3.39 7.11
C GLU A 89 -11.34 -2.61 7.97
N ILE A 90 -12.62 -2.95 7.81
CA ILE A 90 -13.73 -2.33 8.54
C ILE A 90 -14.42 -3.40 9.41
N PRO A 91 -14.68 -3.11 10.71
CA PRO A 91 -15.28 -4.06 11.63
C PRO A 91 -16.78 -4.34 11.35
N ASP A 92 -17.40 -5.15 12.22
CA ASP A 92 -18.85 -5.36 12.32
C ASP A 92 -19.51 -5.88 11.03
N LEU A 93 -18.83 -6.79 10.33
CA LEU A 93 -19.25 -7.37 9.05
C LEU A 93 -19.46 -6.32 7.93
N GLN A 94 -18.92 -5.12 8.11
CA GLN A 94 -18.95 -4.01 7.14
C GLN A 94 -17.68 -3.94 6.28
N GLY A 95 -16.72 -4.82 6.51
CA GLY A 95 -15.51 -4.94 5.69
C GLY A 95 -15.83 -5.14 4.22
N GLY A 96 -14.82 -5.31 3.41
CA GLY A 96 -15.02 -5.53 1.98
C GLY A 96 -13.74 -5.80 1.23
N VAL A 97 -13.90 -6.23 -0.02
CA VAL A 97 -12.82 -6.33 -1.00
C VAL A 97 -13.29 -5.67 -2.28
N THR A 98 -12.53 -4.71 -2.78
CA THR A 98 -12.79 -4.08 -4.09
C THR A 98 -11.77 -4.59 -5.10
N VAL A 99 -12.23 -4.95 -6.30
CA VAL A 99 -11.37 -5.45 -7.37
C VAL A 99 -11.43 -4.53 -8.57
N PHE A 100 -10.26 -4.05 -9.00
CA PHE A 100 -10.06 -3.23 -10.20
C PHE A 100 -9.38 -4.06 -11.30
N ASP A 101 -9.73 -3.78 -12.56
CA ASP A 101 -8.93 -4.24 -13.69
C ASP A 101 -7.70 -3.33 -13.84
N LEU A 102 -6.52 -3.92 -14.05
CA LEU A 102 -5.27 -3.20 -14.26
C LEU A 102 -4.61 -3.60 -15.57
N ALA A 103 -4.19 -2.61 -16.35
CA ALA A 103 -3.36 -2.80 -17.53
C ALA A 103 -2.22 -1.76 -17.56
N PHE A 104 -1.02 -2.18 -17.93
CA PHE A 104 0.11 -1.28 -18.07
C PHE A 104 0.22 -0.76 -19.51
N ASP A 105 0.04 0.54 -19.68
CA ASP A 105 0.33 1.22 -20.94
C ASP A 105 1.86 1.36 -21.11
N LYS A 106 2.41 0.59 -22.05
CA LYS A 106 3.85 0.58 -22.33
C LYS A 106 4.33 1.83 -23.08
N VAL A 107 3.43 2.58 -23.69
CA VAL A 107 3.78 3.80 -24.42
C VAL A 107 3.96 4.95 -23.44
N ASN A 108 2.98 5.14 -22.56
CA ASN A 108 2.99 6.19 -21.56
C ASN A 108 3.68 5.75 -20.25
N GLN A 109 4.03 4.47 -20.12
CA GLN A 109 4.64 3.87 -18.92
C GLN A 109 3.83 4.14 -17.64
N ILE A 110 2.51 4.02 -17.72
CA ILE A 110 1.59 4.18 -16.60
C ILE A 110 0.64 2.99 -16.49
N TRP A 111 0.10 2.78 -15.30
CA TRP A 111 -0.97 1.82 -15.08
C TRP A 111 -2.32 2.47 -15.35
N GLU A 112 -3.08 1.86 -16.23
CA GLU A 112 -4.49 2.18 -16.43
C GLU A 112 -5.31 1.36 -15.45
N ILE A 113 -6.08 2.04 -14.61
CA ILE A 113 -7.01 1.42 -13.68
C ILE A 113 -8.41 1.46 -14.29
N GLY A 114 -8.99 0.29 -14.44
CA GLY A 114 -10.35 0.13 -14.95
C GLY A 114 -11.40 0.32 -13.85
N HIS A 115 -12.61 -0.13 -14.15
CA HIS A 115 -13.73 -0.03 -13.22
C HIS A 115 -13.56 -0.95 -12.02
N GLY A 116 -13.49 -0.35 -10.83
CA GLY A 116 -13.53 -1.08 -9.56
C GLY A 116 -14.94 -1.54 -9.23
N LEU A 117 -15.07 -2.75 -8.71
CA LEU A 117 -16.33 -3.29 -8.19
C LEU A 117 -16.08 -4.02 -6.86
N PRO A 118 -16.96 -3.84 -5.86
CA PRO A 118 -16.89 -4.60 -4.62
C PRO A 118 -17.29 -6.06 -4.86
N ILE A 119 -16.69 -6.96 -4.07
CA ILE A 119 -17.17 -8.35 -3.98
C ILE A 119 -18.40 -8.40 -3.07
N ASP A 120 -19.42 -9.14 -3.50
CA ASP A 120 -20.61 -9.42 -2.68
C ASP A 120 -20.30 -10.54 -1.67
N PHE A 121 -20.38 -10.21 -0.40
CA PHE A 121 -20.21 -11.15 0.74
C PHE A 121 -21.54 -11.54 1.41
N SER A 122 -22.68 -11.25 0.80
CA SER A 122 -24.01 -11.59 1.38
C SER A 122 -24.15 -13.09 1.69
N ALA A 123 -23.58 -13.94 0.83
CA ALA A 123 -23.56 -15.39 1.03
C ALA A 123 -22.68 -15.86 2.22
N ALA A 124 -21.82 -14.98 2.74
CA ALA A 124 -20.99 -15.23 3.92
C ALA A 124 -21.52 -14.54 5.18
N GLY A 125 -22.68 -13.88 5.10
CA GLY A 125 -23.17 -13.02 6.19
C GLY A 125 -22.36 -11.72 6.37
N GLY A 126 -21.44 -11.41 5.45
CA GLY A 126 -20.50 -10.30 5.52
C GLY A 126 -19.06 -10.75 5.74
N ILE A 127 -18.16 -9.79 5.80
CA ILE A 127 -16.74 -9.95 6.16
C ILE A 127 -16.35 -8.85 7.14
N SER A 128 -15.56 -9.19 8.17
CA SER A 128 -15.18 -8.24 9.23
C SER A 128 -13.67 -8.10 9.28
N LYS A 129 -13.20 -6.84 9.25
CA LYS A 129 -11.78 -6.50 9.30
C LYS A 129 -10.91 -7.40 8.38
N PRO A 130 -11.20 -7.50 7.07
CA PRO A 130 -10.27 -8.16 6.16
C PRO A 130 -8.98 -7.33 6.10
N CYS A 131 -7.98 -7.78 6.82
CA CYS A 131 -6.69 -7.15 6.96
C CYS A 131 -5.76 -7.60 5.83
N SER A 132 -4.62 -8.15 6.13
CA SER A 132 -3.69 -8.65 5.13
C SER A 132 -4.14 -9.97 4.48
N GLY A 133 -3.30 -10.59 3.69
CA GLY A 133 -3.64 -11.82 2.99
C GLY A 133 -2.55 -12.34 2.06
N GLY A 134 -2.90 -13.35 1.27
CA GLY A 134 -1.99 -13.97 0.31
C GLY A 134 -2.63 -14.26 -1.04
N ILE A 135 -1.82 -14.13 -2.10
CA ILE A 135 -2.21 -14.54 -3.44
C ILE A 135 -1.88 -16.03 -3.60
N THR A 136 -2.89 -16.83 -3.92
CA THR A 136 -2.66 -18.25 -4.14
C THR A 136 -1.97 -18.53 -5.48
N PRO A 137 -1.21 -19.62 -5.61
CA PRO A 137 -0.61 -20.01 -6.88
C PRO A 137 -1.61 -20.33 -8.01
N TRP A 138 -2.91 -20.38 -7.71
CA TRP A 138 -3.98 -20.57 -8.70
C TRP A 138 -4.80 -19.30 -8.97
N GLY A 139 -4.37 -18.15 -8.44
CA GLY A 139 -4.91 -16.84 -8.78
C GLY A 139 -6.15 -16.40 -8.00
N THR A 140 -6.44 -17.02 -6.86
CA THR A 140 -7.38 -16.48 -5.86
C THR A 140 -6.63 -15.66 -4.81
N VAL A 141 -7.34 -14.86 -4.03
CA VAL A 141 -6.82 -14.11 -2.90
C VAL A 141 -7.44 -14.68 -1.63
N ILE A 142 -6.61 -14.88 -0.61
CA ILE A 142 -7.07 -15.25 0.73
C ILE A 142 -6.80 -14.04 1.63
N SER A 143 -7.84 -13.53 2.28
CA SER A 143 -7.76 -12.43 3.25
C SER A 143 -7.95 -12.97 4.66
N GLY A 144 -7.24 -12.43 5.65
CA GLY A 144 -7.45 -12.71 7.07
C GLY A 144 -8.54 -11.81 7.65
N GLU A 145 -9.48 -12.35 8.43
CA GLU A 145 -10.35 -11.54 9.29
C GLU A 145 -9.63 -11.32 10.63
N GLU A 146 -9.12 -10.10 10.85
CA GLU A 146 -8.35 -9.70 12.03
C GLU A 146 -9.24 -9.39 13.23
N VAL A 147 -10.24 -10.22 13.46
CA VAL A 147 -11.17 -10.11 14.59
C VAL A 147 -11.85 -11.44 14.85
N ILE A 148 -12.11 -11.76 16.11
CA ILE A 148 -13.00 -12.84 16.50
C ILE A 148 -14.36 -12.25 16.84
N GLN A 149 -15.41 -12.67 16.14
CA GLN A 149 -16.79 -12.28 16.41
C GLN A 149 -17.60 -13.54 16.69
N THR A 150 -17.91 -13.77 17.98
CA THR A 150 -18.45 -15.03 18.48
C THR A 150 -19.97 -15.20 18.27
N THR A 151 -20.60 -14.29 17.53
CA THR A 151 -21.98 -14.44 17.06
C THR A 151 -22.06 -15.50 15.96
N ASP A 152 -23.24 -16.09 15.77
CA ASP A 152 -23.59 -17.06 14.71
C ASP A 152 -24.99 -16.67 14.19
N LEU A 153 -25.02 -15.59 13.39
CA LEU A 153 -26.28 -14.96 12.97
C LEU A 153 -27.05 -15.80 11.95
N ASP A 154 -26.35 -16.62 11.16
CA ASP A 154 -26.97 -17.52 10.16
C ASP A 154 -27.21 -18.93 10.70
N SER A 155 -26.85 -19.20 11.96
CA SER A 155 -27.06 -20.47 12.67
C SER A 155 -26.38 -21.66 11.97
N ASN A 156 -25.21 -21.45 11.33
CA ASN A 156 -24.44 -22.51 10.68
C ASN A 156 -23.49 -23.26 11.62
N GLY A 157 -23.40 -22.82 12.87
CA GLY A 157 -22.55 -23.39 13.93
C GLY A 157 -21.11 -22.87 13.94
N TYR A 158 -20.73 -21.97 13.01
CA TYR A 158 -19.46 -21.27 13.01
C TYR A 158 -19.65 -19.81 13.46
N TYR A 159 -18.64 -19.22 14.07
CA TYR A 159 -18.62 -17.79 14.38
C TYR A 159 -18.67 -16.95 13.10
N ASP A 160 -19.27 -15.75 13.18
CA ASP A 160 -19.47 -14.90 12.00
C ASP A 160 -18.16 -14.35 11.43
N ALA A 161 -17.13 -14.09 12.26
CA ALA A 161 -15.84 -13.60 11.80
C ALA A 161 -14.65 -14.23 12.55
N GLY A 162 -13.45 -14.04 12.02
CA GLY A 162 -12.20 -14.62 12.52
C GLY A 162 -11.72 -15.80 11.66
N TRP A 163 -11.83 -15.66 10.35
CA TRP A 163 -11.54 -16.73 9.40
C TRP A 163 -10.61 -16.26 8.28
N LEU A 164 -9.93 -17.20 7.62
CA LEU A 164 -9.37 -16.97 6.30
C LEU A 164 -10.50 -17.02 5.26
N VAL A 165 -10.55 -16.02 4.39
CA VAL A 165 -11.61 -15.82 3.40
C VAL A 165 -11.05 -15.83 2.00
N GLU A 166 -11.45 -16.80 1.17
CA GLU A 166 -10.99 -16.94 -0.21
C GLU A 166 -11.93 -16.21 -1.18
N THR A 167 -11.35 -15.39 -2.05
CA THR A 167 -12.03 -14.64 -3.11
C THR A 167 -11.35 -14.86 -4.46
N ARG A 168 -12.08 -14.61 -5.55
CA ARG A 168 -11.55 -14.71 -6.91
C ARG A 168 -11.73 -13.38 -7.64
N SER A 169 -10.61 -12.74 -7.97
CA SER A 169 -10.60 -11.41 -8.60
C SER A 169 -11.12 -11.43 -10.04
N SER A 170 -10.93 -12.51 -10.80
CA SER A 170 -11.28 -12.59 -12.22
C SER A 170 -12.78 -12.46 -12.52
N ASP A 171 -13.63 -12.84 -11.61
CA ASP A 171 -15.09 -12.72 -11.68
C ASP A 171 -15.71 -12.06 -10.45
N ARG A 172 -14.85 -11.50 -9.57
CA ARG A 172 -15.23 -10.72 -8.37
C ARG A 172 -16.15 -11.50 -7.44
N LYS A 173 -15.76 -12.74 -7.13
CA LYS A 173 -16.59 -13.63 -6.31
C LYS A 173 -15.95 -13.97 -4.97
N PHE A 174 -16.78 -13.96 -3.93
CA PHE A 174 -16.56 -14.72 -2.72
C PHE A 174 -16.60 -16.22 -3.04
N ILE A 175 -15.62 -16.99 -2.54
CA ILE A 175 -15.54 -18.44 -2.75
C ILE A 175 -15.93 -19.17 -1.46
N GLN A 176 -15.26 -18.88 -0.33
CA GLN A 176 -15.50 -19.56 0.93
C GLN A 176 -14.84 -18.85 2.11
N LYS A 177 -15.37 -19.07 3.30
CA LYS A 177 -14.60 -18.99 4.55
C LYS A 177 -13.95 -20.34 4.80
N ILE A 178 -12.65 -20.36 5.11
CA ILE A 178 -11.86 -21.60 5.28
C ILE A 178 -11.99 -22.08 6.74
N TRP A 179 -13.18 -22.56 7.12
CA TRP A 179 -13.53 -22.93 8.48
C TRP A 179 -12.50 -23.87 9.14
N LYS A 180 -11.92 -24.79 8.35
CA LYS A 180 -10.99 -25.79 8.86
C LYS A 180 -9.59 -25.24 9.15
N ALA A 181 -9.31 -23.98 8.76
CA ALA A 181 -8.11 -23.28 9.20
C ALA A 181 -8.18 -22.82 10.66
N GLY A 182 -9.37 -22.87 11.29
CA GLY A 182 -9.57 -22.45 12.67
C GLY A 182 -9.96 -20.98 12.81
N ASN A 183 -10.66 -20.64 13.90
CA ASN A 183 -11.06 -19.29 14.25
C ASN A 183 -9.99 -18.61 15.10
N ALA A 184 -9.44 -17.49 14.61
CA ALA A 184 -8.43 -16.70 15.29
C ALA A 184 -8.47 -15.25 14.77
N ILE A 185 -7.65 -14.38 15.31
CA ILE A 185 -7.37 -13.05 14.76
C ILE A 185 -6.38 -13.28 13.62
N HIS A 186 -6.92 -13.49 12.40
CA HIS A 186 -6.09 -13.78 11.23
C HIS A 186 -5.56 -12.50 10.62
N GLU A 187 -4.28 -12.50 10.33
CA GLU A 187 -3.62 -11.40 9.62
C GLU A 187 -3.37 -11.79 8.15
N ASN A 188 -2.33 -12.51 7.90
CA ASN A 188 -1.87 -12.92 6.58
C ASN A 188 -1.84 -14.46 6.47
N CYS A 189 -1.74 -14.95 5.23
CA CYS A 189 -1.42 -16.34 4.96
C CYS A 189 -0.60 -16.51 3.67
N VAL A 190 0.21 -17.56 3.62
CA VAL A 190 0.96 -17.93 2.42
C VAL A 190 0.74 -19.39 2.04
N VAL A 191 0.54 -19.64 0.76
CA VAL A 191 0.33 -20.99 0.21
C VAL A 191 1.64 -21.55 -0.34
N ALA A 192 2.02 -22.74 0.13
CA ALA A 192 3.23 -23.42 -0.31
C ALA A 192 3.12 -23.96 -1.75
N ALA A 193 4.28 -24.24 -2.36
CA ALA A 193 4.38 -24.76 -3.71
C ALA A 193 3.73 -26.14 -3.94
N ASP A 194 3.40 -26.87 -2.87
CA ASP A 194 2.65 -28.12 -2.95
C ASP A 194 1.15 -27.91 -3.27
N LEU A 195 0.68 -26.64 -3.30
CA LEU A 195 -0.67 -26.17 -3.59
C LEU A 195 -1.73 -26.64 -2.58
N LYS A 196 -1.34 -26.95 -1.35
CA LYS A 196 -2.23 -27.45 -0.29
C LYS A 196 -1.81 -27.07 1.13
N THR A 197 -0.55 -26.73 1.35
CA THR A 197 -0.09 -26.29 2.67
C THR A 197 -0.18 -24.76 2.74
N VAL A 198 -0.83 -24.27 3.78
CA VAL A 198 -0.99 -22.84 4.08
C VAL A 198 -0.38 -22.57 5.43
N TYR A 199 0.50 -21.58 5.52
CA TYR A 199 1.02 -21.06 6.79
C TYR A 199 0.33 -19.74 7.07
N TRP A 200 0.00 -19.49 8.35
CA TRP A 200 -0.60 -18.25 8.78
C TRP A 200 -0.28 -17.96 10.24
N GLY A 201 -0.31 -16.71 10.64
CA GLY A 201 -0.11 -16.22 11.98
C GLY A 201 -1.37 -15.62 12.57
N ALA A 202 -1.42 -15.51 13.90
CA ALA A 202 -2.46 -14.76 14.58
C ALA A 202 -1.87 -13.47 15.15
N ASP A 203 -2.43 -12.29 14.80
CA ASP A 203 -2.12 -11.03 15.48
C ASP A 203 -2.90 -10.94 16.79
N ASP A 204 -2.45 -11.70 17.74
CA ASP A 204 -3.02 -11.75 19.08
C ASP A 204 -1.89 -11.68 20.12
N PHE A 205 -1.95 -10.70 21.00
CA PHE A 205 -0.95 -10.55 22.07
C PHE A 205 -0.85 -11.78 22.97
N SER A 206 -1.97 -12.44 23.26
CA SER A 206 -2.08 -13.58 24.15
C SER A 206 -1.97 -14.92 23.43
N TYR A 207 -2.39 -14.97 22.16
CA TYR A 207 -2.50 -16.19 21.35
C TYR A 207 -1.81 -16.04 19.99
N GLY A 208 -0.74 -15.27 19.92
CA GLY A 208 0.09 -15.06 18.74
C GLY A 208 0.80 -16.33 18.30
N TYR A 209 0.03 -17.31 17.83
CA TYR A 209 0.54 -18.61 17.39
C TYR A 209 0.77 -18.64 15.89
N ILE A 210 1.75 -19.44 15.47
CA ILE A 210 1.93 -19.78 14.06
C ILE A 210 1.32 -21.14 13.76
N PHE A 211 0.58 -21.19 12.66
CA PHE A 211 -0.17 -22.34 12.25
C PHE A 211 0.28 -22.87 10.89
N LYS A 212 0.03 -24.15 10.68
CA LYS A 212 0.14 -24.83 9.40
C LYS A 212 -1.18 -25.55 9.12
N TYR A 213 -1.88 -25.12 8.09
CA TYR A 213 -3.06 -25.82 7.57
C TYR A 213 -2.66 -26.67 6.36
N GLN A 214 -3.04 -27.93 6.37
CA GLN A 214 -2.73 -28.86 5.27
C GLN A 214 -4.04 -29.37 4.65
N ALA A 215 -4.41 -28.79 3.52
CA ALA A 215 -5.60 -29.18 2.78
C ALA A 215 -5.54 -30.66 2.34
N ALA A 216 -6.70 -31.31 2.31
CA ALA A 216 -6.79 -32.71 1.87
C ALA A 216 -6.43 -32.88 0.38
N GLN A 217 -6.77 -31.90 -0.45
CA GLN A 217 -6.53 -31.89 -1.90
C GLN A 217 -5.89 -30.58 -2.34
N LYS A 218 -5.09 -30.64 -3.40
CA LYS A 218 -4.47 -29.45 -3.99
C LYS A 218 -5.54 -28.46 -4.47
N ARG A 219 -5.33 -27.15 -4.17
CA ARG A 219 -6.19 -26.03 -4.56
C ARG A 219 -7.62 -26.10 -3.99
N GLN A 220 -7.87 -26.94 -2.98
CA GLN A 220 -9.19 -27.11 -2.34
C GLN A 220 -9.01 -26.98 -0.84
N LEU A 221 -9.30 -25.79 -0.31
CA LEU A 221 -9.01 -25.43 1.08
C LEU A 221 -10.16 -25.73 2.05
N ALA A 222 -11.32 -26.23 1.58
CA ALA A 222 -12.49 -26.48 2.39
C ALA A 222 -12.29 -27.59 3.46
N THR A 223 -11.38 -28.55 3.20
CA THR A 223 -11.11 -29.67 4.11
C THR A 223 -9.62 -29.87 4.29
N GLY A 224 -9.20 -30.17 5.51
CA GLY A 224 -7.78 -30.36 5.83
C GLY A 224 -7.54 -30.54 7.31
N LYS A 225 -6.27 -30.62 7.68
CA LYS A 225 -5.77 -30.73 9.05
C LYS A 225 -5.06 -29.45 9.45
N LEU A 226 -5.31 -29.00 10.66
CA LEU A 226 -4.66 -27.85 11.26
C LEU A 226 -3.57 -28.30 12.23
N PHE A 227 -2.47 -27.57 12.27
CA PHE A 227 -1.34 -27.79 13.19
C PHE A 227 -0.91 -26.46 13.77
N VAL A 228 -0.43 -26.47 15.03
CA VAL A 228 0.18 -25.33 15.71
C VAL A 228 1.63 -25.65 16.07
N LEU A 229 2.49 -24.65 16.09
CA LEU A 229 3.90 -24.78 16.44
C LEU A 229 4.08 -24.84 17.96
N VAL A 230 4.70 -25.92 18.43
CA VAL A 230 5.13 -26.08 19.83
C VAL A 230 6.64 -26.11 19.84
N ARG A 231 7.26 -25.14 20.51
CA ARG A 231 8.71 -25.01 20.59
C ARG A 231 9.28 -25.96 21.65
N ASP A 232 10.38 -26.64 21.36
CA ASP A 232 10.95 -27.65 22.25
C ASP A 232 11.45 -27.06 23.60
N SER A 233 11.90 -25.80 23.57
CA SER A 233 12.22 -24.98 24.76
C SER A 233 12.29 -23.49 24.36
N PRO A 234 12.30 -22.54 25.29
CA PRO A 234 12.33 -21.09 25.00
C PRO A 234 13.46 -20.65 24.07
N ASN A 235 14.60 -21.31 24.10
CA ASN A 235 15.76 -20.97 23.26
C ASN A 235 16.07 -22.01 22.18
N ALA A 236 15.19 -23.03 22.02
CA ALA A 236 15.43 -24.07 21.02
C ALA A 236 15.31 -23.50 19.61
N SER A 237 16.19 -23.95 18.72
CA SER A 237 16.07 -23.71 17.25
C SER A 237 15.22 -24.77 16.57
N THR A 238 14.54 -25.61 17.34
CA THR A 238 13.66 -26.69 16.88
C THR A 238 12.27 -26.55 17.49
N ALA A 239 11.29 -27.08 16.79
CA ALA A 239 9.90 -27.10 17.20
C ALA A 239 9.16 -28.27 16.55
N THR A 240 7.98 -28.60 17.06
CA THR A 240 7.14 -29.68 16.56
C THR A 240 5.77 -29.12 16.14
N TRP A 241 5.23 -29.60 15.03
CA TRP A 241 3.87 -29.35 14.63
C TRP A 241 2.90 -30.29 15.33
N VAL A 242 2.06 -29.75 16.22
CA VAL A 242 1.03 -30.50 16.95
C VAL A 242 -0.30 -30.32 16.26
N GLN A 243 -0.96 -31.41 15.92
CA GLN A 243 -2.27 -31.36 15.23
C GLN A 243 -3.35 -30.78 16.15
N VAL A 244 -4.01 -29.73 15.69
CA VAL A 244 -5.15 -29.08 16.35
C VAL A 244 -6.46 -29.75 15.88
N PRO A 245 -7.34 -30.16 16.78
CA PRO A 245 -8.67 -30.68 16.42
C PRO A 245 -9.49 -29.63 15.66
N ASN A 246 -9.96 -29.97 14.46
CA ASN A 246 -10.76 -29.11 13.60
C ASN A 246 -11.88 -29.89 12.87
N GLY A 247 -12.33 -30.99 13.43
CA GLY A 247 -13.35 -31.87 12.84
C GLY A 247 -14.77 -31.30 12.95
N THR A 248 -15.10 -30.64 14.05
CA THR A 248 -16.45 -30.07 14.32
C THR A 248 -16.39 -28.53 14.31
N GLN A 249 -17.57 -27.87 14.20
CA GLN A 249 -17.69 -26.41 14.32
C GLN A 249 -17.12 -25.91 15.65
N ALA A 250 -17.49 -26.53 16.76
CA ALA A 250 -17.01 -26.16 18.09
C ALA A 250 -15.47 -26.25 18.21
N GLN A 251 -14.84 -27.23 17.57
CA GLN A 251 -13.38 -27.33 17.53
C GLN A 251 -12.77 -26.21 16.68
N CYS A 252 -13.36 -25.91 15.53
CA CYS A 252 -12.90 -24.82 14.67
C CYS A 252 -13.04 -23.45 15.37
N ASN A 253 -14.14 -23.21 16.07
CA ASN A 253 -14.39 -21.96 16.81
C ASN A 253 -13.44 -21.75 18.01
N ASN A 254 -12.80 -22.80 18.54
CA ASN A 254 -12.07 -22.75 19.80
C ASN A 254 -10.62 -23.25 19.70
N VAL A 255 -9.96 -23.04 18.56
CA VAL A 255 -8.59 -23.55 18.34
C VAL A 255 -7.58 -23.00 19.35
N ASN A 256 -7.71 -21.75 19.78
CA ASN A 256 -6.81 -21.11 20.74
C ASN A 256 -6.78 -21.83 22.10
N THR A 257 -7.92 -22.32 22.58
CA THR A 257 -8.01 -23.10 23.82
C THR A 257 -7.18 -24.37 23.75
N PHE A 258 -7.25 -25.10 22.65
CA PHE A 258 -6.45 -26.30 22.44
C PHE A 258 -4.95 -25.96 22.31
N CYS A 259 -4.62 -24.92 21.54
CA CYS A 259 -3.23 -24.47 21.36
C CYS A 259 -2.56 -24.13 22.71
N GLN A 260 -3.30 -23.45 23.60
CA GLN A 260 -2.82 -23.15 24.95
C GLN A 260 -2.57 -24.44 25.76
N GLN A 261 -3.48 -25.42 25.69
CA GLN A 261 -3.37 -26.70 26.42
C GLN A 261 -2.15 -27.53 26.01
N VAL A 262 -1.75 -27.47 24.73
CA VAL A 262 -0.57 -28.20 24.23
C VAL A 262 0.73 -27.40 24.35
N GLY A 263 0.68 -26.20 24.92
CA GLY A 263 1.85 -25.35 25.11
C GLY A 263 2.37 -24.74 23.80
N ALA A 264 1.47 -24.36 22.90
CA ALA A 264 1.85 -23.63 21.69
C ALA A 264 2.65 -22.39 22.04
N TRP A 265 3.68 -22.11 21.25
CA TRP A 265 4.57 -20.97 21.52
C TRP A 265 3.92 -19.67 21.08
N ASN A 266 3.68 -18.77 22.04
CA ASN A 266 3.15 -17.43 21.77
C ASN A 266 4.29 -16.48 21.35
N PHE A 267 4.19 -15.91 20.14
CA PHE A 267 5.11 -14.91 19.61
C PHE A 267 4.63 -13.47 19.85
N SER A 268 3.45 -13.29 20.48
CA SER A 268 2.84 -11.99 20.79
C SER A 268 2.59 -11.13 19.53
N GLY A 269 1.58 -11.48 18.76
CA GLY A 269 1.20 -10.78 17.53
C GLY A 269 2.06 -11.19 16.33
N ILE A 270 1.55 -12.09 15.51
CA ILE A 270 2.17 -12.45 14.23
C ILE A 270 1.38 -11.76 13.13
N GLU A 271 2.02 -10.80 12.48
CA GLU A 271 1.45 -10.01 11.39
C GLU A 271 1.51 -10.80 10.08
N ASP A 272 2.65 -10.90 9.48
CA ASP A 272 2.79 -11.56 8.19
C ASP A 272 3.59 -12.85 8.27
N VAL A 273 3.28 -13.78 7.36
CA VAL A 273 4.00 -15.04 7.15
C VAL A 273 4.29 -15.21 5.66
N GLU A 274 5.57 -15.32 5.28
CA GLU A 274 5.99 -15.44 3.90
C GLU A 274 6.94 -16.61 3.66
N ILE A 275 6.90 -17.17 2.43
CA ILE A 275 7.84 -18.21 1.99
C ILE A 275 8.98 -17.58 1.22
N GLY A 276 10.13 -17.56 1.85
CA GLY A 276 11.34 -17.02 1.27
C GLY A 276 12.18 -18.04 0.49
N PRO A 277 13.42 -17.68 0.19
CA PRO A 277 14.35 -18.53 -0.57
C PRO A 277 14.50 -19.92 0.04
N TYR A 278 14.60 -20.91 -0.81
CA TYR A 278 14.79 -22.33 -0.42
C TYR A 278 13.67 -22.90 0.46
N GLY A 279 12.47 -22.30 0.42
CA GLY A 279 11.31 -22.75 1.17
C GLY A 279 11.40 -22.48 2.67
N GLN A 280 12.25 -21.54 3.11
CA GLN A 280 12.22 -21.06 4.48
C GLN A 280 10.97 -20.22 4.72
N ILE A 281 10.36 -20.39 5.87
CA ILE A 281 9.22 -19.60 6.32
C ILE A 281 9.75 -18.41 7.13
N TYR A 282 9.29 -17.20 6.80
CA TYR A 282 9.57 -15.98 7.53
C TYR A 282 8.27 -15.44 8.10
N PHE A 283 8.34 -14.83 9.28
CA PHE A 283 7.17 -14.17 9.86
C PHE A 283 7.57 -12.96 10.70
N ALA A 284 6.72 -11.96 10.67
CA ALA A 284 6.86 -10.73 11.44
C ALA A 284 6.17 -10.85 12.79
N THR A 285 6.74 -10.20 13.81
CA THR A 285 6.13 -10.09 15.14
C THR A 285 6.03 -8.62 15.54
N LYS A 286 4.82 -8.08 15.60
CA LYS A 286 4.50 -6.66 15.81
C LYS A 286 5.13 -6.08 17.05
N TYR A 287 4.78 -6.63 18.21
CA TYR A 287 5.16 -6.05 19.49
C TYR A 287 6.63 -6.18 19.83
N SER A 288 7.32 -7.16 19.26
CA SER A 288 8.77 -7.31 19.42
C SER A 288 9.57 -6.61 18.32
N GLY A 289 8.94 -6.27 17.19
CA GLY A 289 9.58 -5.70 16.01
C GLY A 289 10.59 -6.66 15.36
N ARG A 290 10.39 -7.97 15.47
CA ARG A 290 11.34 -8.97 14.98
C ARG A 290 10.83 -9.66 13.74
N ILE A 291 11.75 -10.05 12.87
CA ILE A 291 11.48 -11.03 11.81
C ILE A 291 12.12 -12.35 12.22
N TRP A 292 11.28 -13.38 12.33
CA TRP A 292 11.68 -14.75 12.58
C TRP A 292 11.76 -15.54 11.29
N ARG A 293 12.48 -16.67 11.31
CA ARG A 293 12.47 -17.63 10.22
C ARG A 293 12.70 -19.06 10.72
N PHE A 294 12.22 -20.02 9.94
CA PHE A 294 12.45 -21.44 10.19
C PHE A 294 12.39 -22.27 8.89
N LYS A 295 12.78 -23.55 9.00
CA LYS A 295 12.57 -24.55 7.94
C LYS A 295 11.57 -25.60 8.39
N ASP A 296 10.49 -25.78 7.63
CA ASP A 296 9.55 -26.87 7.85
C ASP A 296 10.15 -28.19 7.36
N LYS A 297 10.11 -29.22 8.19
CA LYS A 297 10.60 -30.59 7.93
C LYS A 297 9.46 -31.61 7.94
N GLY A 298 8.23 -31.17 7.73
CA GLY A 298 7.03 -31.98 7.81
C GLY A 298 6.45 -32.04 9.21
N PRO A 299 6.81 -33.01 10.08
CA PRO A 299 6.30 -33.05 11.44
C PRO A 299 7.04 -32.10 12.41
N THR A 300 8.25 -31.68 12.05
CA THR A 300 9.12 -30.83 12.89
C THR A 300 9.60 -29.59 12.14
N VAL A 301 10.18 -28.67 12.88
CA VAL A 301 10.80 -27.45 12.41
C VAL A 301 12.26 -27.39 12.86
N SER A 302 13.15 -26.92 11.97
CA SER A 302 14.55 -26.62 12.29
C SER A 302 14.90 -25.19 11.94
N ASP A 303 16.05 -24.73 12.45
CA ASP A 303 16.59 -23.40 12.15
C ASP A 303 15.63 -22.26 12.54
N LEU A 304 14.80 -22.46 13.58
CA LEU A 304 13.95 -21.41 14.14
C LEU A 304 14.84 -20.38 14.84
N ASN A 305 14.95 -19.22 14.25
CA ASN A 305 15.78 -18.13 14.77
C ASN A 305 15.26 -16.76 14.34
N ILE A 306 15.76 -15.71 15.00
CA ILE A 306 15.52 -14.33 14.61
C ILE A 306 16.40 -14.02 13.40
N PHE A 307 15.78 -13.54 12.33
CA PHE A 307 16.47 -13.08 11.12
C PHE A 307 16.80 -11.58 11.21
N VAL A 308 15.84 -10.75 11.66
CA VAL A 308 16.05 -9.33 11.92
C VAL A 308 15.68 -9.04 13.36
N GLU A 309 16.59 -8.45 14.11
CA GLU A 309 16.41 -8.03 15.51
C GLU A 309 15.93 -6.57 15.55
N ASN A 310 15.13 -6.20 16.55
CA ASN A 310 14.77 -4.81 16.79
C ASN A 310 15.96 -4.05 17.40
N THR A 311 16.72 -3.37 16.55
CA THR A 311 17.89 -2.58 16.94
C THR A 311 18.14 -1.45 15.94
N GLN A 312 19.22 -0.72 16.11
CA GLN A 312 19.68 0.24 15.11
C GLN A 312 20.57 -0.41 14.07
N TYR A 313 20.41 -0.01 12.82
CA TYR A 313 21.20 -0.52 11.70
C TYR A 313 21.93 0.60 10.96
N PRO A 314 23.19 0.38 10.55
CA PRO A 314 23.89 1.28 9.65
C PRO A 314 23.32 1.11 8.24
N ILE A 315 22.80 2.19 7.67
CA ILE A 315 22.29 2.24 6.30
C ILE A 315 23.15 3.18 5.45
N GLN A 316 23.33 2.83 4.17
CA GLN A 316 24.07 3.67 3.23
C GLN A 316 23.12 4.66 2.56
N THR A 317 23.19 5.92 2.95
CA THR A 317 22.47 7.04 2.33
C THR A 317 23.35 7.78 1.31
N ALA A 318 22.78 8.77 0.62
CA ALA A 318 23.54 9.65 -0.26
C ALA A 318 24.63 10.45 0.48
N ASP A 319 24.38 10.78 1.75
CA ASP A 319 25.29 11.56 2.60
C ASP A 319 26.25 10.68 3.42
N GLY A 320 26.34 9.40 3.10
CA GLY A 320 27.19 8.43 3.80
C GLY A 320 26.40 7.48 4.70
N ILE A 321 27.10 6.80 5.61
CA ILE A 321 26.48 5.85 6.54
C ILE A 321 25.75 6.63 7.64
N GLN A 322 24.46 6.33 7.82
CA GLN A 322 23.64 6.82 8.92
C GLN A 322 23.06 5.65 9.71
N TRP A 323 22.75 5.87 10.99
CA TRP A 323 22.12 4.88 11.83
C TRP A 323 20.61 5.10 11.83
N ALA A 324 19.86 4.04 11.53
CA ALA A 324 18.41 4.05 11.52
C ALA A 324 17.86 3.03 12.51
N ALA A 325 16.90 3.45 13.33
CA ALA A 325 16.22 2.56 14.25
C ALA A 325 15.23 1.69 13.48
N TRP A 326 15.28 0.37 13.68
CA TRP A 326 14.29 -0.54 13.12
C TRP A 326 12.92 -0.31 13.77
N GLY A 327 12.82 -0.35 15.11
CA GLY A 327 11.58 -0.11 15.84
C GLY A 327 10.68 -1.35 15.98
N ILE A 328 9.51 -1.13 16.55
CA ILE A 328 8.41 -2.12 16.62
C ILE A 328 7.51 -2.02 15.38
N GLY A 329 6.48 -2.89 15.29
CA GLY A 329 5.48 -2.82 14.21
C GLY A 329 5.97 -3.42 12.89
N ALA A 330 6.90 -4.39 12.92
CA ALA A 330 7.19 -5.17 11.71
C ALA A 330 5.92 -5.91 11.30
N ASP A 331 5.44 -5.64 10.10
CA ASP A 331 4.14 -6.02 9.61
C ASP A 331 4.26 -6.78 8.28
N ASN A 332 3.79 -6.24 7.16
CA ASN A 332 3.71 -6.95 5.89
C ASN A 332 5.07 -7.30 5.30
N LEU A 333 5.18 -8.50 4.75
CA LEU A 333 6.37 -9.09 4.18
C LEU A 333 6.18 -9.44 2.70
N ALA A 334 7.20 -9.26 1.89
CA ALA A 334 7.23 -9.78 0.53
C ALA A 334 8.65 -10.04 0.05
N PHE A 335 8.85 -11.01 -0.84
CA PHE A 335 10.15 -11.25 -1.48
C PHE A 335 10.18 -10.75 -2.92
N ASP A 336 11.29 -10.11 -3.29
CA ASP A 336 11.59 -9.81 -4.68
C ASP A 336 12.36 -10.96 -5.37
N ASN A 337 12.67 -10.79 -6.67
CA ASN A 337 13.37 -11.82 -7.45
C ASN A 337 14.89 -11.90 -7.16
N ALA A 338 15.44 -10.98 -6.39
CA ALA A 338 16.80 -11.06 -5.84
C ALA A 338 16.83 -11.70 -4.45
N ASN A 339 15.66 -12.19 -3.98
CA ASN A 339 15.44 -12.75 -2.65
C ASN A 339 15.65 -11.75 -1.51
N ASN A 340 15.53 -10.45 -1.78
CA ASN A 340 15.45 -9.47 -0.70
C ASN A 340 14.08 -9.56 -0.04
N LEU A 341 14.06 -9.49 1.27
CA LEU A 341 12.84 -9.36 2.05
C LEU A 341 12.49 -7.89 2.19
N TRP A 342 11.29 -7.53 1.75
CA TRP A 342 10.68 -6.22 1.96
C TRP A 342 9.79 -6.29 3.19
N VAL A 343 9.85 -5.26 4.02
CA VAL A 343 9.12 -5.18 5.29
C VAL A 343 8.45 -3.81 5.37
N LEU A 344 7.15 -3.81 5.52
CA LEU A 344 6.37 -2.63 5.89
C LEU A 344 6.29 -2.56 7.40
N GLN A 345 6.20 -1.36 7.96
CA GLN A 345 6.05 -1.16 9.41
C GLN A 345 4.81 -0.35 9.73
N ASP A 346 4.01 -0.88 10.64
CA ASP A 346 3.00 -0.17 11.41
C ASP A 346 3.47 0.01 12.85
N GLY A 347 4.11 1.12 13.13
CA GLY A 347 4.72 1.36 14.44
C GLY A 347 5.19 2.78 14.63
N ASP A 348 6.36 2.95 15.24
CA ASP A 348 6.87 4.28 15.61
C ASP A 348 7.30 5.15 14.42
N ASN A 349 7.82 4.54 13.36
CA ASN A 349 8.44 5.25 12.23
C ASN A 349 7.72 5.08 10.91
N ASN A 350 6.93 4.01 10.75
CA ASN A 350 6.19 3.66 9.53
C ASN A 350 7.07 3.67 8.28
N HIS A 351 8.18 2.95 8.37
CA HIS A 351 9.17 2.83 7.32
C HIS A 351 8.88 1.64 6.39
N ILE A 352 9.43 1.68 5.18
CA ILE A 352 9.53 0.54 4.27
C ILE A 352 10.99 0.14 4.16
N TRP A 353 11.29 -1.09 4.58
CA TRP A 353 12.64 -1.63 4.63
C TRP A 353 12.88 -2.69 3.57
N MET A 354 14.14 -2.86 3.20
CA MET A 354 14.61 -3.98 2.40
C MET A 354 15.78 -4.67 3.10
N VAL A 355 15.65 -5.97 3.33
CA VAL A 355 16.67 -6.81 3.99
C VAL A 355 17.25 -7.77 2.97
N LYS A 356 18.57 -7.73 2.77
CA LYS A 356 19.23 -8.61 1.80
C LYS A 356 19.34 -10.04 2.31
N PRO A 357 19.32 -11.06 1.40
CA PRO A 357 19.38 -12.47 1.80
C PRO A 357 20.66 -12.83 2.54
N THR A 358 21.72 -12.02 2.42
CA THR A 358 23.00 -12.18 3.10
C THR A 358 23.07 -11.45 4.44
N HIS A 359 21.96 -10.89 4.91
CA HIS A 359 21.90 -10.24 6.22
C HIS A 359 22.20 -11.21 7.36
N THR A 360 23.00 -10.76 8.30
CA THR A 360 23.24 -11.42 9.58
C THR A 360 23.41 -10.37 10.68
N ALA A 361 23.23 -10.75 11.94
CA ALA A 361 23.45 -9.83 13.06
C ALA A 361 24.89 -9.26 13.10
N ALA A 362 25.89 -10.06 12.71
CA ALA A 362 27.29 -9.64 12.67
C ALA A 362 27.63 -8.76 11.46
N GLN A 363 26.90 -8.91 10.37
CA GLN A 363 27.07 -8.15 9.12
C GLN A 363 25.71 -7.69 8.60
N PRO A 364 25.14 -6.62 9.15
CA PRO A 364 23.85 -6.12 8.75
C PRO A 364 23.82 -5.72 7.27
N LYS A 365 22.76 -6.11 6.56
CA LYS A 365 22.50 -5.79 5.15
C LYS A 365 21.04 -5.36 5.03
N ILE A 366 20.74 -4.19 5.58
CA ILE A 366 19.41 -3.58 5.65
C ILE A 366 19.49 -2.22 4.98
N GLU A 367 18.48 -1.88 4.22
CA GLU A 367 18.35 -0.61 3.50
C GLU A 367 16.97 -0.01 3.79
N LEU A 368 16.93 1.30 3.99
CA LEU A 368 15.69 2.06 4.17
C LEU A 368 15.19 2.54 2.81
N PHE A 369 14.05 1.99 2.37
CA PHE A 369 13.49 2.33 1.08
C PHE A 369 12.62 3.58 1.13
N ALA A 370 11.73 3.69 2.12
CA ALA A 370 10.80 4.81 2.17
C ALA A 370 10.42 5.19 3.60
N THR A 371 10.02 6.47 3.75
CA THR A 371 9.27 6.97 4.90
C THR A 371 7.88 7.37 4.42
N THR A 372 6.85 6.88 5.09
CA THR A 372 5.45 7.07 4.70
C THR A 372 4.92 8.45 5.11
N PRO A 373 3.80 8.90 4.55
CA PRO A 373 3.16 10.14 4.96
C PRO A 373 2.74 10.13 6.44
N PHE A 374 2.70 11.30 7.08
CA PHE A 374 2.38 11.43 8.50
C PHE A 374 1.04 10.79 8.87
N GLY A 375 1.06 9.95 9.90
CA GLY A 375 -0.06 9.14 10.36
C GLY A 375 -0.37 7.93 9.48
N ALA A 376 0.27 7.80 8.31
CA ALA A 376 0.02 6.69 7.42
C ALA A 376 0.79 5.44 7.85
N GLU A 377 0.07 4.36 7.91
CA GLU A 377 0.54 3.00 7.98
C GLU A 377 0.69 2.46 6.55
N PRO A 378 1.87 1.99 6.14
CA PRO A 378 2.01 1.28 4.87
C PRO A 378 1.47 -0.14 5.01
N THR A 379 0.54 -0.53 4.14
CA THR A 379 -0.12 -1.82 4.20
C THR A 379 -0.06 -2.57 2.87
N GLY A 380 -0.18 -3.88 2.94
CA GLY A 380 -0.41 -4.79 1.84
C GLY A 380 0.57 -4.63 0.68
N ILE A 381 1.71 -5.29 0.74
CA ILE A 381 2.71 -5.25 -0.33
C ILE A 381 2.55 -6.41 -1.30
N SER A 382 2.44 -6.10 -2.59
CA SER A 382 2.53 -7.10 -3.66
C SER A 382 3.36 -6.60 -4.84
N PHE A 383 3.87 -7.53 -5.62
CA PHE A 383 4.69 -7.23 -6.80
C PHE A 383 4.11 -7.83 -8.05
N THR A 384 4.34 -7.18 -9.19
CA THR A 384 4.20 -7.86 -10.49
C THR A 384 5.12 -9.09 -10.58
N PRO A 385 4.81 -10.12 -11.40
CA PRO A 385 5.67 -11.30 -11.56
C PRO A 385 7.14 -10.99 -11.88
N ASN A 386 7.40 -9.95 -12.67
CA ASN A 386 8.77 -9.51 -12.98
C ASN A 386 9.42 -8.63 -11.89
N LYS A 387 8.70 -8.38 -10.78
CA LYS A 387 9.17 -7.59 -9.62
C LYS A 387 9.65 -6.17 -9.97
N ARG A 388 9.09 -5.55 -11.02
CA ARG A 388 9.38 -4.15 -11.38
C ARG A 388 8.47 -3.16 -10.68
N PHE A 389 7.25 -3.55 -10.37
CA PHE A 389 6.22 -2.71 -9.78
C PHE A 389 5.82 -3.26 -8.43
N MET A 390 5.75 -2.40 -7.44
CA MET A 390 5.30 -2.65 -6.08
C MET A 390 3.97 -1.95 -5.89
N PHE A 391 2.95 -2.68 -5.49
CA PHE A 391 1.62 -2.17 -5.13
C PHE A 391 1.50 -2.18 -3.62
N LEU A 392 1.06 -1.08 -3.05
CA LEU A 392 0.85 -0.93 -1.62
C LEU A 392 -0.20 0.16 -1.35
N SER A 393 -0.70 0.18 -0.13
CA SER A 393 -1.62 1.19 0.36
C SER A 393 -1.06 1.94 1.56
N PHE A 394 -1.65 3.09 1.84
CA PHE A 394 -1.47 3.87 3.05
C PHE A 394 -2.80 3.93 3.79
N GLN A 395 -2.87 3.22 4.92
CA GLN A 395 -4.01 3.23 5.81
C GLN A 395 -3.85 4.35 6.84
N HIS A 396 -4.95 4.91 7.27
CA HIS A 396 -5.03 5.91 8.35
C HIS A 396 -4.13 7.16 8.24
N PRO A 397 -3.76 7.69 7.05
CA PRO A 397 -2.97 8.91 7.00
C PRO A 397 -3.70 10.04 7.75
N SER A 398 -2.94 10.95 8.32
CA SER A 398 -3.51 12.08 9.05
C SER A 398 -4.37 12.95 8.12
N THR A 399 -5.60 13.22 8.51
CA THR A 399 -6.48 14.17 7.80
C THR A 399 -5.96 15.60 7.81
N ASN A 400 -4.93 15.90 8.61
CA ASN A 400 -4.24 17.20 8.64
C ASN A 400 -3.11 17.30 7.60
N ASN A 401 -2.83 16.25 6.84
CA ASN A 401 -1.91 16.33 5.72
C ASN A 401 -2.51 17.21 4.62
N THR A 402 -1.80 18.27 4.26
CA THR A 402 -2.24 19.24 3.24
C THR A 402 -1.22 19.43 2.12
N ALA A 403 -0.03 18.84 2.27
CA ALA A 403 1.00 18.91 1.24
C ALA A 403 0.53 18.19 -0.03
N THR A 404 0.58 18.92 -1.13
CA THR A 404 0.29 18.36 -2.45
C THR A 404 1.59 17.92 -3.09
N ILE A 405 1.62 16.64 -3.49
CA ILE A 405 2.69 16.12 -4.33
C ILE A 405 2.10 15.66 -5.67
N TYR A 406 2.93 15.55 -6.69
CA TYR A 406 2.49 15.09 -8.01
C TYR A 406 3.00 13.68 -8.23
N ASP A 407 2.11 12.81 -8.71
CA ASP A 407 2.51 11.50 -9.19
C ASP A 407 3.10 11.59 -10.61
N VAL A 408 3.59 10.48 -11.14
CA VAL A 408 4.20 10.42 -12.50
C VAL A 408 3.23 10.81 -13.63
N THR A 409 1.93 10.81 -13.39
CA THR A 409 0.93 11.25 -14.37
C THR A 409 0.64 12.75 -14.30
N GLY A 410 1.25 13.45 -13.33
CA GLY A 410 0.98 14.85 -13.02
C GLY A 410 -0.30 15.07 -12.21
N LYS A 411 -0.91 14.01 -11.66
CA LYS A 411 -2.07 14.11 -10.78
C LYS A 411 -1.63 14.62 -9.40
N CYS A 412 -2.35 15.60 -8.88
CA CYS A 412 -2.17 16.09 -7.52
C CYS A 412 -2.62 15.03 -6.52
N VAL A 413 -1.75 14.69 -5.58
CA VAL A 413 -2.02 13.72 -4.51
C VAL A 413 -1.83 14.41 -3.16
N VAL A 414 -2.82 14.29 -2.29
CA VAL A 414 -2.73 14.63 -0.88
C VAL A 414 -2.96 13.34 -0.11
N PHE A 415 -2.04 12.99 0.78
CA PHE A 415 -2.16 11.79 1.61
C PHE A 415 -2.92 12.12 2.90
N ASP A 416 -4.19 12.48 2.77
CA ASP A 416 -5.11 12.82 3.87
C ASP A 416 -6.17 11.73 4.14
N ARG A 417 -6.15 10.68 3.35
CA ARG A 417 -7.12 9.56 3.37
C ARG A 417 -6.49 8.27 2.85
N GLY A 418 -7.15 7.14 3.08
CA GLY A 418 -6.70 5.85 2.56
C GLY A 418 -6.36 5.92 1.08
N THR A 419 -5.12 5.57 0.72
CA THR A 419 -4.56 5.80 -0.61
C THR A 419 -3.80 4.57 -1.08
N THR A 420 -4.09 4.11 -2.29
CA THR A 420 -3.40 2.98 -2.94
C THR A 420 -2.54 3.49 -4.09
N ILE A 421 -1.28 3.06 -4.12
CA ILE A 421 -0.30 3.47 -5.12
C ILE A 421 0.42 2.28 -5.74
N VAL A 422 1.08 2.54 -6.86
CA VAL A 422 2.14 1.69 -7.38
C VAL A 422 3.44 2.46 -7.39
N VAL A 423 4.52 1.79 -6.97
CA VAL A 423 5.89 2.35 -6.95
C VAL A 423 6.76 1.55 -7.91
N ALA A 424 7.61 2.23 -8.65
CA ALA A 424 8.65 1.62 -9.47
C ALA A 424 9.82 2.58 -9.68
N ARG A 425 10.88 2.08 -10.30
CA ARG A 425 11.95 2.94 -10.78
C ARG A 425 11.44 3.86 -11.89
N LYS A 426 11.93 5.11 -11.92
CA LYS A 426 11.55 6.15 -12.90
C LYS A 426 11.75 5.73 -14.38
N GLU A 427 12.63 4.77 -14.62
CA GLU A 427 12.84 4.21 -15.97
C GLU A 427 11.71 3.28 -16.42
N PHE A 428 10.81 2.86 -15.52
CA PHE A 428 9.69 1.96 -15.80
C PHE A 428 8.33 2.57 -15.53
N LEU A 429 8.27 3.65 -14.76
CA LEU A 429 7.02 4.29 -14.38
C LEU A 429 7.09 5.79 -14.66
N GLY A 430 6.18 6.26 -15.50
CA GLY A 430 6.15 7.61 -16.02
C GLY A 430 7.02 7.79 -17.28
N MET A 431 6.67 8.74 -18.12
CA MET A 431 7.47 9.10 -19.29
C MET A 431 8.85 9.60 -18.82
N SER A 432 9.90 9.17 -19.52
CA SER A 432 11.24 9.71 -19.29
C SER A 432 11.20 11.24 -19.38
N ILE A 433 11.60 11.91 -18.30
CA ILE A 433 11.57 13.38 -18.15
C ILE A 433 12.38 14.12 -19.26
N ASN A 434 13.04 13.39 -20.14
CA ASN A 434 13.72 13.97 -21.28
C ASN A 434 12.77 14.49 -22.38
N ASP A 435 11.47 14.08 -22.36
CA ASP A 435 10.45 14.51 -23.33
C ASP A 435 9.28 15.25 -22.69
N CYS A 436 9.16 15.28 -21.36
CA CYS A 436 8.29 16.24 -20.71
C CYS A 436 8.96 17.61 -20.82
N PRO A 437 8.32 18.64 -21.41
CA PRO A 437 8.80 19.99 -21.20
C PRO A 437 8.86 20.14 -19.67
N LYS A 438 10.07 20.32 -19.11
CA LYS A 438 10.21 20.69 -17.70
C LYS A 438 9.14 21.73 -17.45
N PRO A 439 8.24 21.57 -16.44
CA PRO A 439 7.46 22.72 -16.03
C PRO A 439 8.53 23.80 -15.84
N GLU A 440 8.47 24.85 -16.66
CA GLU A 440 9.39 25.96 -16.48
C GLU A 440 9.34 26.25 -15.00
N PRO A 441 10.49 26.40 -14.30
CA PRO A 441 10.47 26.73 -12.89
C PRO A 441 9.45 27.84 -12.80
N ILE A 442 8.37 27.62 -12.03
CA ILE A 442 7.30 28.61 -11.88
C ILE A 442 8.09 29.85 -11.47
N PRO A 443 8.26 30.83 -12.37
CA PRO A 443 9.06 32.00 -12.05
C PRO A 443 8.44 32.52 -10.78
N ASP A 444 9.20 32.75 -9.72
CA ASP A 444 8.70 33.18 -8.41
C ASP A 444 7.48 34.03 -8.66
N LEU A 445 6.28 33.50 -8.34
CA LEU A 445 5.03 34.13 -8.76
C LEU A 445 5.04 35.48 -8.08
N ILE A 446 5.49 36.51 -8.84
CA ILE A 446 5.54 37.86 -8.32
C ILE A 446 4.11 38.19 -7.96
N SER A 447 3.82 38.13 -6.67
CA SER A 447 2.51 38.50 -6.16
C SER A 447 2.29 40.00 -6.37
N PHE A 448 1.08 40.37 -6.70
CA PHE A 448 0.69 41.77 -6.75
C PHE A 448 -0.66 41.99 -6.09
N ASP A 449 -0.82 43.17 -5.55
CA ASP A 449 -2.06 43.56 -4.89
C ASP A 449 -3.01 44.27 -5.86
N PHE A 450 -4.30 43.99 -5.70
CA PHE A 450 -5.37 44.71 -6.36
C PHE A 450 -6.55 44.91 -5.41
N GLN A 451 -7.29 45.97 -5.62
CA GLN A 451 -8.48 46.30 -4.84
C GLN A 451 -9.73 45.86 -5.58
N LEU A 452 -10.76 45.49 -4.82
CA LEU A 452 -12.10 45.15 -5.32
C LEU A 452 -13.12 46.16 -4.78
N PHE A 453 -13.90 46.79 -5.65
CA PHE A 453 -14.98 47.65 -5.24
C PHE A 453 -16.21 47.58 -6.17
N PRO A 454 -17.45 47.62 -5.67
CA PRO A 454 -17.76 47.56 -4.23
C PRO A 454 -17.41 46.17 -3.65
N ASN A 455 -16.87 46.17 -2.44
CA ASN A 455 -16.67 44.95 -1.66
C ASN A 455 -17.04 45.25 -0.20
N PRO A 456 -18.17 44.78 0.33
CA PRO A 456 -19.09 43.78 -0.24
C PRO A 456 -19.87 44.25 -1.49
N SER A 457 -20.17 43.30 -2.38
CA SER A 457 -21.01 43.49 -3.54
C SER A 457 -22.40 42.88 -3.34
N ALA A 458 -23.45 43.60 -3.76
CA ALA A 458 -24.82 43.10 -3.70
C ALA A 458 -25.15 42.13 -4.87
N THR A 459 -24.38 42.19 -5.95
CA THR A 459 -24.68 41.49 -7.21
C THR A 459 -23.58 40.54 -7.69
N GLY A 460 -22.43 40.54 -7.01
CA GLY A 460 -21.22 39.85 -7.44
C GLY A 460 -20.40 40.65 -8.48
N LYS A 461 -20.94 41.74 -9.03
CA LYS A 461 -20.18 42.64 -9.90
C LYS A 461 -19.20 43.46 -9.07
N ALA A 462 -17.97 43.59 -9.53
CA ALA A 462 -16.94 44.39 -8.92
C ALA A 462 -15.98 44.95 -9.96
N THR A 463 -15.29 46.02 -9.62
CA THR A 463 -14.15 46.53 -10.37
C THR A 463 -12.87 46.16 -9.64
N LEU A 464 -11.96 45.54 -10.36
CA LEU A 464 -10.59 45.28 -9.91
C LEU A 464 -9.74 46.49 -10.26
N SER A 465 -8.94 46.99 -9.33
CA SER A 465 -8.04 48.13 -9.55
C SER A 465 -6.61 47.78 -9.10
N SER A 466 -5.64 48.01 -9.96
CA SER A 466 -4.20 47.80 -9.69
C SER A 466 -3.35 48.76 -10.54
N ASP A 467 -2.24 49.21 -10.01
CA ASP A 467 -1.25 49.97 -10.80
C ASP A 467 -0.57 49.16 -11.88
N LEU A 468 -0.65 47.83 -11.81
CA LEU A 468 -0.11 46.93 -12.84
C LEU A 468 -1.02 46.77 -14.05
N PHE A 469 -2.29 47.11 -13.97
CA PHE A 469 -3.18 47.07 -15.11
C PHE A 469 -2.84 48.23 -16.07
N GLN A 470 -2.69 47.90 -17.33
CA GLN A 470 -2.41 48.87 -18.41
C GLN A 470 -3.50 48.79 -19.47
N LEU A 471 -3.82 49.90 -20.08
CA LEU A 471 -4.86 49.99 -21.12
C LEU A 471 -4.64 48.94 -22.23
N GLY A 472 -5.67 48.14 -22.50
CA GLY A 472 -5.65 47.14 -23.55
C GLY A 472 -4.98 45.82 -23.21
N LYS A 473 -4.46 45.65 -21.99
CA LYS A 473 -3.88 44.36 -21.55
C LYS A 473 -4.95 43.34 -21.19
N SER A 474 -4.72 42.10 -21.61
CA SER A 474 -5.57 40.98 -21.24
C SER A 474 -5.26 40.50 -19.83
N VAL A 475 -6.27 40.32 -19.01
CA VAL A 475 -6.22 39.90 -17.61
C VAL A 475 -7.05 38.64 -17.46
N ASP A 476 -6.45 37.56 -17.02
CA ASP A 476 -7.15 36.31 -16.73
C ASP A 476 -7.70 36.35 -15.29
N ILE A 477 -9.01 36.15 -15.14
CA ILE A 477 -9.69 36.18 -13.84
C ILE A 477 -10.32 34.81 -13.60
N ALA A 478 -10.13 34.25 -12.42
CA ALA A 478 -10.85 33.08 -11.91
C ALA A 478 -11.48 33.37 -10.55
N VAL A 479 -12.72 32.95 -10.38
CA VAL A 479 -13.46 33.06 -9.11
C VAL A 479 -13.69 31.66 -8.56
N PHE A 480 -13.38 31.53 -7.27
CA PHE A 480 -13.55 30.28 -6.53
C PHE A 480 -14.63 30.48 -5.47
N ASP A 481 -15.49 29.50 -5.32
CA ASP A 481 -16.50 29.46 -4.26
C ASP A 481 -15.87 29.10 -2.89
N PRO A 482 -16.64 29.12 -1.78
CA PRO A 482 -16.13 28.77 -0.45
C PRO A 482 -15.61 27.33 -0.32
N THR A 483 -15.92 26.44 -1.26
CA THR A 483 -15.41 25.05 -1.29
C THR A 483 -14.09 24.92 -2.05
N GLY A 484 -13.61 26.02 -2.68
CA GLY A 484 -12.42 26.04 -3.52
C GLY A 484 -12.67 25.63 -4.98
N ALA A 485 -13.90 25.37 -5.37
CA ALA A 485 -14.25 25.07 -6.76
C ALA A 485 -14.28 26.33 -7.64
N ILE A 486 -13.77 26.23 -8.88
CA ILE A 486 -13.85 27.33 -9.83
C ILE A 486 -15.31 27.49 -10.28
N CYS A 487 -15.92 28.62 -9.96
CA CYS A 487 -17.30 28.93 -10.34
C CYS A 487 -17.42 29.95 -11.49
N TYR A 488 -16.32 30.61 -11.87
CA TYR A 488 -16.30 31.56 -12.98
C TYR A 488 -14.87 31.77 -13.47
N THR A 489 -14.72 31.89 -14.79
CA THR A 489 -13.47 32.32 -15.43
C THR A 489 -13.75 33.33 -16.53
N SER A 490 -12.86 34.31 -16.70
CA SER A 490 -12.98 35.32 -17.72
C SER A 490 -11.61 35.81 -18.16
N LYS A 491 -11.49 36.17 -19.45
CA LYS A 491 -10.43 37.04 -19.98
C LYS A 491 -11.02 38.42 -20.19
N ALA A 492 -10.59 39.35 -19.37
CA ALA A 492 -11.04 40.73 -19.44
C ALA A 492 -9.93 41.63 -19.97
N VAL A 493 -10.32 42.71 -20.67
CA VAL A 493 -9.34 43.71 -21.14
C VAL A 493 -9.38 44.89 -20.18
N SER A 494 -8.21 45.30 -19.72
CA SER A 494 -8.07 46.42 -18.78
C SER A 494 -8.34 47.76 -19.47
N ASN A 495 -9.12 48.59 -18.79
CA ASN A 495 -9.36 49.99 -19.17
C ASN A 495 -8.49 50.90 -18.25
N GLY A 496 -7.24 51.08 -18.66
CA GLY A 496 -6.25 51.70 -17.77
C GLY A 496 -5.95 50.85 -16.55
N LYS A 497 -6.05 51.44 -15.35
CA LYS A 497 -5.78 50.74 -14.06
C LYS A 497 -6.93 49.86 -13.57
N GLN A 498 -7.97 49.63 -14.37
CA GLN A 498 -9.18 48.97 -13.93
C GLN A 498 -9.60 47.82 -14.87
N VAL A 499 -10.23 46.79 -14.24
CA VAL A 499 -10.86 45.67 -14.95
C VAL A 499 -12.22 45.38 -14.32
N CYS A 500 -13.26 45.20 -15.13
CA CYS A 500 -14.58 44.85 -14.64
C CYS A 500 -14.72 43.34 -14.47
N LEU A 501 -15.21 42.90 -13.29
CA LEU A 501 -15.66 41.56 -13.00
C LEU A 501 -17.21 41.56 -13.10
N ASP A 502 -17.76 40.82 -14.01
CA ASP A 502 -19.20 40.57 -14.11
C ASP A 502 -19.50 39.12 -13.75
N PHE A 503 -19.33 38.82 -12.46
CA PHE A 503 -19.59 37.51 -11.89
C PHE A 503 -21.01 37.45 -11.34
N GLN A 504 -21.74 36.38 -11.68
CA GLN A 504 -23.10 36.15 -11.15
C GLN A 504 -23.05 35.00 -10.15
N PRO A 505 -22.98 35.30 -8.86
CA PRO A 505 -22.88 34.28 -7.80
C PRO A 505 -24.19 33.50 -7.67
N LYS A 506 -24.07 32.19 -7.46
CA LYS A 506 -25.23 31.31 -7.20
C LYS A 506 -25.75 31.44 -5.76
N ALA A 507 -24.93 31.96 -4.83
CA ALA A 507 -25.26 32.12 -3.42
C ALA A 507 -24.54 33.34 -2.83
N LYS A 508 -25.05 33.83 -1.71
CA LYS A 508 -24.35 34.82 -0.86
C LYS A 508 -23.17 34.11 -0.19
N GLY A 509 -22.06 34.80 0.00
CA GLY A 509 -20.87 34.21 0.62
C GLY A 509 -19.59 34.97 0.28
N THR A 510 -18.48 34.37 0.68
CA THR A 510 -17.13 34.87 0.41
C THR A 510 -16.53 34.09 -0.76
N TYR A 511 -16.09 34.78 -1.77
CA TYR A 511 -15.49 34.21 -2.99
C TYR A 511 -14.04 34.67 -3.09
N LEU A 512 -13.15 33.75 -3.53
CA LEU A 512 -11.75 34.07 -3.79
C LEU A 512 -11.60 34.47 -5.24
N ILE A 513 -11.00 35.65 -5.49
CA ILE A 513 -10.72 36.16 -6.84
C ILE A 513 -9.23 36.02 -7.11
N ARG A 514 -8.88 35.26 -8.11
CA ARG A 514 -7.50 35.13 -8.61
C ARG A 514 -7.35 35.85 -9.95
N VAL A 515 -6.31 36.65 -10.05
CA VAL A 515 -6.00 37.44 -11.24
C VAL A 515 -4.61 37.08 -11.73
N ARG A 516 -4.46 36.84 -13.03
CA ARG A 516 -3.14 36.65 -13.67
C ARG A 516 -2.93 37.71 -14.74
N LEU A 517 -1.73 38.28 -14.74
CA LEU A 517 -1.30 39.29 -15.69
C LEU A 517 0.21 39.20 -15.92
N ASP A 518 0.65 38.97 -17.18
CA ASP A 518 2.05 38.94 -17.58
C ASP A 518 2.96 38.14 -16.61
N GLY A 519 2.53 36.88 -16.26
CA GLY A 519 3.28 35.99 -15.36
C GLY A 519 3.19 36.34 -13.86
N LYS A 520 2.46 37.39 -13.47
CA LYS A 520 2.18 37.77 -12.10
C LYS A 520 0.82 37.26 -11.66
N MET A 521 0.65 37.03 -10.35
CA MET A 521 -0.62 36.57 -9.77
C MET A 521 -1.03 37.42 -8.58
N GLY A 522 -2.26 37.89 -8.59
CA GLY A 522 -2.90 38.56 -7.45
C GLY A 522 -4.09 37.75 -6.95
N VAL A 523 -4.34 37.79 -5.64
CA VAL A 523 -5.46 37.14 -4.99
C VAL A 523 -6.15 38.10 -4.03
N SER A 524 -7.49 38.14 -4.06
CA SER A 524 -8.29 38.95 -3.14
C SER A 524 -9.65 38.30 -2.90
N THR A 525 -10.36 38.73 -1.89
CA THR A 525 -11.68 38.20 -1.50
C THR A 525 -12.82 39.14 -1.88
N LEU A 526 -13.88 38.61 -2.49
CA LEU A 526 -15.12 39.32 -2.76
C LEU A 526 -16.22 38.77 -1.85
N ILE A 527 -16.86 39.66 -1.07
CA ILE A 527 -18.01 39.32 -0.23
C ILE A 527 -19.27 39.68 -0.99
N VAL A 528 -20.17 38.69 -1.19
CA VAL A 528 -21.50 38.88 -1.80
C VAL A 528 -22.56 38.82 -0.72
N ARG A 529 -23.44 39.84 -0.65
CA ARG A 529 -24.48 39.99 0.37
C ARG A 529 -25.90 39.89 -0.16
#